data_53ce7a8c011e47c8f52ffd63bc59f36b
#
_entry.id   53ce7a8c011e47c8f52ffd63bc59f36b
#
_cell.length_a   1.000
_cell.length_b   1.000
_cell.length_c   1.000
_cell.angle_alpha   90.00
_cell.angle_beta   90.00
_cell.angle_gamma   90.00
#
_symmetry.space_group_name_H-M   'P 1'
#
loop_
_entity.id
_entity.type
_entity.pdbx_description
1 polymer ?
#
loop_
_entity_poly.entity_id
_entity_poly.type
_entity_poly.pdbx_seq_one_letter_code
_entity_poly.pdbx_strand_id
1 'polypeptide(L)'
;MSIRLLVIFVTLISVNASPKVVSADTAAVPAPQSVVAPSLRDVALLNAKEIRQQAKRDKLKRVVQYLTTRVHKTAYVFSGSTIAGWDCSGMVRYAYQRMGITLAHSADKQGHVGFRVSSPRVGDIVVFAYKGSQSFYHSAIYVGDGLIVNANQMYKTTVIQPLSDFKNSQIRFVRVIK
;
A
#
# COMPACT_ATOMS: atom_id res chain seq x y z
N MET A 1 41.26 -32.02 -18.03
CA MET A 1 41.90 -31.17 -17.01
C MET A 1 43.01 -30.39 -17.70
N SER A 2 42.79 -29.12 -18.04
CA SER A 2 43.86 -28.25 -18.59
C SER A 2 43.54 -26.83 -18.18
N ILE A 3 44.28 -26.36 -17.21
CA ILE A 3 44.26 -25.01 -16.68
C ILE A 3 45.01 -24.12 -17.68
N ARG A 4 44.32 -23.16 -18.29
CA ARG A 4 44.97 -22.12 -19.11
C ARG A 4 45.24 -20.90 -18.23
N LEU A 5 46.50 -20.68 -17.97
CA LEU A 5 47.07 -19.52 -17.29
C LEU A 5 47.01 -18.32 -18.25
N LEU A 6 46.22 -17.28 -17.88
CA LEU A 6 46.16 -16.03 -18.63
C LEU A 6 47.19 -15.06 -18.05
N VAL A 7 48.24 -14.81 -18.82
CA VAL A 7 49.29 -13.82 -18.49
C VAL A 7 48.80 -12.45 -18.97
N ILE A 8 48.58 -11.51 -18.03
CA ILE A 8 48.23 -10.13 -18.35
C ILE A 8 49.54 -9.34 -18.42
N PHE A 9 49.86 -8.84 -19.63
CA PHE A 9 50.93 -7.87 -19.84
C PHE A 9 50.44 -6.48 -19.41
N VAL A 10 51.08 -5.92 -18.38
CA VAL A 10 50.89 -4.52 -17.99
C VAL A 10 51.91 -3.68 -18.71
N THR A 11 51.51 -2.91 -19.71
CA THR A 11 52.35 -1.90 -20.35
C THR A 11 52.27 -0.59 -19.54
N LEU A 12 53.38 -0.22 -18.93
CA LEU A 12 53.57 1.10 -18.30
C LEU A 12 53.72 2.17 -19.37
N ILE A 13 52.73 3.03 -19.53
CA ILE A 13 52.82 4.27 -20.30
C ILE A 13 53.18 5.38 -19.32
N SER A 14 54.43 5.86 -19.41
CA SER A 14 54.90 7.04 -18.70
C SER A 14 54.42 8.28 -19.42
N VAL A 15 53.48 9.00 -18.84
CA VAL A 15 53.02 10.33 -19.33
C VAL A 15 53.62 11.38 -18.45
N ASN A 16 54.60 12.09 -19.00
CA ASN A 16 55.21 13.27 -18.42
C ASN A 16 54.28 14.48 -18.66
N ALA A 17 53.47 14.86 -17.69
CA ALA A 17 52.63 16.04 -17.73
C ALA A 17 53.10 17.06 -16.67
N SER A 18 53.63 18.20 -17.14
CA SER A 18 53.95 19.34 -16.30
C SER A 18 52.70 19.91 -15.62
N PRO A 19 52.76 20.29 -14.33
CA PRO A 19 51.60 20.83 -13.64
C PRO A 19 51.32 22.27 -14.14
N LYS A 20 50.16 22.45 -14.80
CA LYS A 20 49.56 23.78 -14.94
C LYS A 20 49.00 24.17 -13.58
N VAL A 21 49.54 25.23 -12.99
CA VAL A 21 48.94 25.90 -11.83
C VAL A 21 47.60 26.49 -12.24
N VAL A 22 46.53 25.82 -11.83
CA VAL A 22 45.17 26.37 -11.95
C VAL A 22 44.93 27.11 -10.63
N SER A 23 44.76 28.44 -10.72
CA SER A 23 44.30 29.27 -9.59
C SER A 23 42.98 28.72 -9.10
N ALA A 24 42.93 28.22 -7.86
CA ALA A 24 41.73 27.79 -7.18
C ALA A 24 40.87 29.02 -6.90
N ASP A 25 39.80 29.16 -7.67
CA ASP A 25 38.71 30.04 -7.35
C ASP A 25 38.02 29.43 -6.10
N THR A 26 38.21 30.07 -4.95
CA THR A 26 37.68 29.58 -3.66
C THR A 26 36.19 29.87 -3.62
N ALA A 27 35.41 29.05 -4.30
CA ALA A 27 33.97 29.02 -4.07
C ALA A 27 33.73 28.64 -2.60
N ALA A 28 33.17 29.58 -1.84
CA ALA A 28 32.83 29.38 -0.43
C ALA A 28 31.91 28.17 -0.28
N VAL A 29 32.41 27.10 0.33
CA VAL A 29 31.61 25.94 0.73
C VAL A 29 30.57 26.46 1.72
N PRO A 30 29.26 26.33 1.46
CA PRO A 30 28.26 26.75 2.41
C PRO A 30 28.47 25.97 3.72
N ALA A 31 28.49 26.71 4.83
CA ALA A 31 28.64 26.11 6.15
C ALA A 31 27.62 25.00 6.36
N PRO A 32 27.97 23.87 6.98
CA PRO A 32 27.04 22.78 7.23
C PRO A 32 25.88 23.33 8.07
N GLN A 33 24.67 23.25 7.53
CA GLN A 33 23.48 23.60 8.28
C GLN A 33 23.44 22.70 9.52
N SER A 34 23.45 23.32 10.70
CA SER A 34 23.36 22.58 11.97
C SER A 34 22.04 21.84 12.01
N VAL A 35 22.07 20.53 11.81
CA VAL A 35 20.92 19.65 12.05
C VAL A 35 20.72 19.62 13.56
N VAL A 36 19.78 20.42 14.06
CA VAL A 36 19.40 20.42 15.48
C VAL A 36 18.79 19.05 15.78
N ALA A 37 19.41 18.29 16.66
CA ALA A 37 18.87 17.00 17.09
C ALA A 37 17.48 17.21 17.74
N PRO A 38 16.50 16.31 17.45
CA PRO A 38 15.15 16.44 18.02
C PRO A 38 15.20 16.38 19.55
N SER A 39 14.39 17.20 20.21
CA SER A 39 14.30 17.18 21.66
C SER A 39 13.69 15.85 22.16
N LEU A 40 13.97 15.47 23.42
CA LEU A 40 13.35 14.30 24.05
C LEU A 40 11.82 14.33 23.98
N ARG A 41 11.23 15.52 24.02
CA ARG A 41 9.78 15.73 23.89
C ARG A 41 9.31 15.39 22.48
N ASP A 42 10.05 15.79 21.44
CA ASP A 42 9.70 15.49 20.05
C ASP A 42 9.80 14.00 19.77
N VAL A 43 10.83 13.33 20.27
CA VAL A 43 10.99 11.87 20.19
C VAL A 43 9.82 11.15 20.89
N ALA A 44 9.43 11.58 22.08
CA ALA A 44 8.30 10.99 22.80
C ALA A 44 6.98 11.16 22.05
N LEU A 45 6.75 12.32 21.42
CA LEU A 45 5.55 12.57 20.60
C LEU A 45 5.52 11.71 19.34
N LEU A 46 6.66 11.54 18.67
CA LEU A 46 6.77 10.65 17.49
C LEU A 46 6.48 9.20 17.88
N ASN A 47 7.09 8.69 18.96
CA ASN A 47 6.86 7.34 19.45
C ASN A 47 5.38 7.11 19.82
N ALA A 48 4.75 8.07 20.52
CA ALA A 48 3.32 7.98 20.84
C ALA A 48 2.43 7.94 19.59
N LYS A 49 2.79 8.70 18.55
CA LYS A 49 2.09 8.68 17.25
C LYS A 49 2.24 7.33 16.55
N GLU A 50 3.44 6.77 16.53
CA GLU A 50 3.71 5.45 15.92
C GLU A 50 2.96 4.33 16.64
N ILE A 51 2.96 4.32 17.97
CA ILE A 51 2.20 3.36 18.79
C ILE A 51 0.70 3.43 18.46
N ARG A 52 0.14 4.65 18.35
CA ARG A 52 -1.28 4.83 18.00
C ARG A 52 -1.58 4.34 16.58
N GLN A 53 -0.69 4.59 15.63
CA GLN A 53 -0.85 4.10 14.25
C GLN A 53 -0.74 2.58 14.18
N GLN A 54 0.21 1.99 14.92
CA GLN A 54 0.32 0.53 14.98
C GLN A 54 -0.93 -0.11 15.58
N ALA A 55 -1.44 0.42 16.70
CA ALA A 55 -2.69 -0.07 17.30
C ALA A 55 -3.89 0.00 16.34
N LYS A 56 -3.99 1.05 15.52
CA LYS A 56 -5.02 1.15 14.47
C LYS A 56 -4.84 0.07 13.40
N ARG A 57 -3.61 -0.16 12.93
CA ARG A 57 -3.31 -1.21 11.94
C ARG A 57 -3.67 -2.60 12.49
N ASP A 58 -3.33 -2.88 13.75
CA ASP A 58 -3.61 -4.19 14.37
C ASP A 58 -5.12 -4.39 14.59
N LYS A 59 -5.84 -3.33 14.96
CA LYS A 59 -7.31 -3.37 15.00
C LYS A 59 -7.89 -3.68 13.63
N LEU A 60 -7.39 -3.04 12.56
CA LEU A 60 -7.85 -3.29 11.18
C LEU A 60 -7.58 -4.75 10.77
N LYS A 61 -6.38 -5.28 11.04
CA LYS A 61 -6.08 -6.70 10.78
C LYS A 61 -7.08 -7.64 11.45
N ARG A 62 -7.46 -7.40 12.73
CA ARG A 62 -8.47 -8.20 13.42
C ARG A 62 -9.85 -8.08 12.75
N VAL A 63 -10.23 -6.89 12.30
CA VAL A 63 -11.49 -6.72 11.54
C VAL A 63 -11.44 -7.50 10.23
N VAL A 64 -10.33 -7.47 9.50
CA VAL A 64 -10.16 -8.25 8.26
C VAL A 64 -10.22 -9.76 8.55
N GLN A 65 -9.55 -10.23 9.58
CA GLN A 65 -9.65 -11.63 10.02
C GLN A 65 -11.10 -12.01 10.35
N TYR A 66 -11.85 -11.13 11.00
CA TYR A 66 -13.28 -11.37 11.22
C TYR A 66 -14.04 -11.50 9.89
N LEU A 67 -13.78 -10.65 8.88
CA LEU A 67 -14.43 -10.77 7.58
C LEU A 67 -14.12 -12.11 6.90
N THR A 68 -12.91 -12.65 7.05
CA THR A 68 -12.58 -13.97 6.47
C THR A 68 -13.39 -15.10 7.12
N THR A 69 -13.78 -14.96 8.40
CA THR A 69 -14.69 -15.94 9.05
C THR A 69 -16.12 -15.89 8.49
N ARG A 70 -16.46 -14.84 7.73
CA ARG A 70 -17.77 -14.64 7.09
C ARG A 70 -17.87 -15.24 5.70
N VAL A 71 -16.78 -15.78 5.17
CA VAL A 71 -16.73 -16.48 3.89
C VAL A 71 -17.75 -17.64 3.89
N HIS A 72 -18.60 -17.67 2.86
CA HIS A 72 -19.74 -18.58 2.70
C HIS A 72 -20.78 -18.56 3.83
N LYS A 73 -20.71 -17.56 4.74
CA LYS A 73 -21.64 -17.43 5.86
C LYS A 73 -22.49 -16.17 5.82
N THR A 74 -22.04 -15.12 5.12
CA THR A 74 -22.81 -13.89 4.96
C THR A 74 -23.22 -13.75 3.50
N ALA A 75 -24.53 -13.74 3.28
CA ALA A 75 -25.12 -13.63 1.95
C ALA A 75 -24.80 -12.27 1.29
N TYR A 76 -24.71 -12.26 -0.04
CA TYR A 76 -24.79 -11.03 -0.81
C TYR A 76 -26.23 -10.53 -0.80
N VAL A 77 -26.43 -9.31 -0.29
CA VAL A 77 -27.70 -8.61 -0.29
C VAL A 77 -27.46 -7.23 -0.88
N PHE A 78 -28.12 -6.94 -2.01
CA PHE A 78 -28.03 -5.62 -2.64
C PHE A 78 -28.41 -4.52 -1.63
N SER A 79 -27.58 -3.47 -1.56
CA SER A 79 -27.71 -2.38 -0.57
C SER A 79 -27.63 -2.80 0.91
N GLY A 80 -27.26 -4.04 1.19
CA GLY A 80 -27.00 -4.54 2.54
C GLY A 80 -25.67 -4.03 3.09
N SER A 81 -25.58 -3.85 4.41
CA SER A 81 -24.35 -3.37 5.08
C SER A 81 -24.17 -3.93 6.50
N THR A 82 -24.77 -5.09 6.78
CA THR A 82 -24.71 -5.76 8.08
C THR A 82 -24.28 -7.22 7.95
N ILE A 83 -24.03 -7.89 9.08
CA ILE A 83 -23.70 -9.33 9.11
C ILE A 83 -24.86 -10.24 8.66
N ALA A 84 -26.10 -9.73 8.63
CA ALA A 84 -27.24 -10.45 8.07
C ALA A 84 -27.20 -10.52 6.54
N GLY A 85 -26.49 -9.58 5.90
CA GLY A 85 -26.24 -9.50 4.49
C GLY A 85 -25.65 -8.15 4.11
N TRP A 86 -24.77 -8.18 3.13
CA TRP A 86 -24.13 -6.99 2.58
C TRP A 86 -23.86 -7.13 1.08
N ASP A 87 -23.77 -5.99 0.39
CA ASP A 87 -23.13 -5.92 -0.92
C ASP A 87 -21.62 -5.63 -0.81
N CYS A 88 -20.94 -5.47 -1.93
CA CYS A 88 -19.50 -5.27 -1.98
C CYS A 88 -19.07 -4.02 -1.17
N SER A 89 -19.69 -2.87 -1.42
CA SER A 89 -19.38 -1.61 -0.75
C SER A 89 -19.94 -1.54 0.68
N GLY A 90 -21.01 -2.27 0.95
CA GLY A 90 -21.58 -2.43 2.29
C GLY A 90 -20.67 -3.22 3.22
N MET A 91 -20.04 -4.29 2.73
CA MET A 91 -19.04 -5.05 3.48
C MET A 91 -17.82 -4.17 3.82
N VAL A 92 -17.30 -3.41 2.87
CA VAL A 92 -16.18 -2.47 3.10
C VAL A 92 -16.59 -1.40 4.13
N ARG A 93 -17.77 -0.79 3.95
CA ARG A 93 -18.35 0.17 4.93
C ARG A 93 -18.44 -0.44 6.32
N TYR A 94 -18.98 -1.64 6.46
CA TYR A 94 -19.08 -2.37 7.72
C TYR A 94 -17.72 -2.54 8.40
N ALA A 95 -16.70 -2.96 7.65
CA ALA A 95 -15.36 -3.15 8.18
C ALA A 95 -14.77 -1.85 8.75
N TYR A 96 -14.86 -0.77 8.00
CA TYR A 96 -14.32 0.52 8.43
C TYR A 96 -15.14 1.17 9.55
N GLN A 97 -16.46 0.95 9.59
CA GLN A 97 -17.31 1.40 10.70
C GLN A 97 -16.86 0.78 12.05
N ARG A 98 -16.40 -0.47 12.05
CA ARG A 98 -15.81 -1.11 13.25
C ARG A 98 -14.48 -0.46 13.68
N MET A 99 -13.87 0.31 12.81
CA MET A 99 -12.70 1.15 13.09
C MET A 99 -13.08 2.56 13.58
N GLY A 100 -14.36 2.90 13.59
CA GLY A 100 -14.85 4.26 13.84
C GLY A 100 -14.76 5.18 12.62
N ILE A 101 -14.63 4.61 11.41
CA ILE A 101 -14.52 5.36 10.16
C ILE A 101 -15.78 5.12 9.34
N THR A 102 -16.52 6.20 9.07
CA THR A 102 -17.72 6.15 8.22
C THR A 102 -17.32 6.31 6.76
N LEU A 103 -17.58 5.30 5.95
CA LEU A 103 -17.41 5.34 4.50
C LEU A 103 -18.77 5.42 3.81
N ALA A 104 -18.80 6.00 2.61
CA ALA A 104 -19.98 5.96 1.76
C ALA A 104 -20.30 4.51 1.35
N HIS A 105 -21.59 4.18 1.23
CA HIS A 105 -22.06 2.91 0.66
C HIS A 105 -22.02 2.98 -0.87
N SER A 106 -20.83 3.05 -1.44
CA SER A 106 -20.59 3.19 -2.87
C SER A 106 -19.14 2.81 -3.18
N ALA A 107 -18.92 1.85 -4.04
CA ALA A 107 -17.59 1.44 -4.50
C ALA A 107 -16.85 2.62 -5.15
N ASP A 108 -17.56 3.42 -5.93
CA ASP A 108 -17.00 4.59 -6.59
C ASP A 108 -16.47 5.61 -5.57
N LYS A 109 -17.28 6.01 -4.58
CA LYS A 109 -16.84 6.93 -3.53
C LYS A 109 -15.72 6.34 -2.68
N GLN A 110 -15.74 5.03 -2.41
CA GLN A 110 -14.68 4.33 -1.69
C GLN A 110 -13.35 4.31 -2.46
N GLY A 111 -13.37 4.35 -3.77
CA GLY A 111 -12.20 4.45 -4.63
C GLY A 111 -11.51 5.81 -4.59
N HIS A 112 -12.16 6.83 -4.03
CA HIS A 112 -11.67 8.21 -3.97
C HIS A 112 -11.38 8.70 -2.54
N VAL A 113 -11.53 7.83 -1.51
CA VAL A 113 -11.13 8.17 -0.13
C VAL A 113 -9.65 7.90 0.09
N GLY A 114 -9.04 8.57 1.08
CA GLY A 114 -7.69 8.30 1.53
C GLY A 114 -6.60 8.48 0.46
N PHE A 115 -5.66 7.54 0.39
CA PHE A 115 -4.47 7.65 -0.47
C PHE A 115 -4.40 6.47 -1.43
N ARG A 116 -4.18 6.74 -2.72
CA ARG A 116 -3.82 5.71 -3.69
C ARG A 116 -2.43 5.16 -3.35
N VAL A 117 -2.28 3.83 -3.36
CA VAL A 117 -1.00 3.14 -3.09
C VAL A 117 -0.70 2.13 -4.20
N SER A 118 0.59 1.91 -4.47
CA SER A 118 1.06 0.87 -5.40
C SER A 118 1.31 -0.48 -4.72
N SER A 119 1.65 -0.45 -3.42
CA SER A 119 1.91 -1.64 -2.61
C SER A 119 0.84 -1.78 -1.53
N PRO A 120 -0.17 -2.62 -1.75
CA PRO A 120 -1.26 -2.79 -0.80
C PRO A 120 -0.81 -3.51 0.47
N ARG A 121 -1.46 -3.19 1.57
CA ARG A 121 -1.34 -3.85 2.88
C ARG A 121 -2.68 -4.43 3.28
N VAL A 122 -2.65 -5.46 4.12
CA VAL A 122 -3.88 -6.04 4.69
C VAL A 122 -4.77 -4.94 5.26
N GLY A 123 -6.01 -4.91 4.79
CA GLY A 123 -7.01 -3.92 5.17
C GLY A 123 -7.16 -2.75 4.19
N ASP A 124 -6.27 -2.56 3.21
CA ASP A 124 -6.49 -1.55 2.17
C ASP A 124 -7.73 -1.92 1.34
N ILE A 125 -8.46 -0.89 0.91
CA ILE A 125 -9.59 -1.07 0.01
C ILE A 125 -9.05 -1.35 -1.39
N VAL A 126 -9.69 -2.29 -2.08
CA VAL A 126 -9.44 -2.57 -3.49
C VAL A 126 -10.70 -2.22 -4.27
N VAL A 127 -10.58 -1.36 -5.26
CA VAL A 127 -11.70 -1.01 -6.12
C VAL A 127 -11.42 -1.36 -7.58
N PHE A 128 -12.48 -1.71 -8.30
CA PHE A 128 -12.42 -2.22 -9.66
C PHE A 128 -13.26 -1.36 -10.59
N ALA A 129 -12.67 -0.96 -11.71
CA ALA A 129 -13.32 -0.22 -12.77
C ALA A 129 -13.21 -0.98 -14.10
N TYR A 130 -14.10 -0.72 -15.04
CA TYR A 130 -13.87 -1.12 -16.43
C TYR A 130 -12.67 -0.36 -17.01
N LYS A 131 -11.95 -0.98 -17.93
CA LYS A 131 -10.79 -0.33 -18.57
C LYS A 131 -11.22 1.00 -19.20
N GLY A 132 -10.46 2.06 -18.87
CA GLY A 132 -10.75 3.43 -19.30
C GLY A 132 -11.81 4.17 -18.48
N SER A 133 -12.51 3.52 -17.57
CA SER A 133 -13.47 4.17 -16.67
C SER A 133 -12.79 4.82 -15.48
N GLN A 134 -13.33 5.96 -15.04
CA GLN A 134 -12.96 6.60 -13.77
C GLN A 134 -13.89 6.20 -12.62
N SER A 135 -15.01 5.53 -12.92
CA SER A 135 -15.98 5.08 -11.93
C SER A 135 -15.79 3.60 -11.59
N PHE A 136 -15.86 3.28 -10.28
CA PHE A 136 -15.64 1.94 -9.75
C PHE A 136 -16.96 1.22 -9.52
N TYR A 137 -17.09 0.04 -10.11
CA TYR A 137 -18.30 -0.79 -10.03
C TYR A 137 -18.26 -1.78 -8.86
N HIS A 138 -17.10 -2.09 -8.30
CA HIS A 138 -16.94 -3.08 -7.24
C HIS A 138 -15.87 -2.64 -6.23
N SER A 139 -16.03 -3.07 -4.98
CA SER A 139 -15.04 -2.86 -3.92
C SER A 139 -14.86 -4.10 -3.05
N ALA A 140 -13.63 -4.23 -2.50
CA ALA A 140 -13.17 -5.36 -1.69
C ALA A 140 -12.17 -4.87 -0.65
N ILE A 141 -11.70 -5.78 0.20
CA ILE A 141 -10.60 -5.53 1.14
C ILE A 141 -9.45 -6.49 0.84
N TYR A 142 -8.25 -5.96 0.75
CA TYR A 142 -7.03 -6.73 0.56
C TYR A 142 -6.69 -7.53 1.82
N VAL A 143 -6.44 -8.83 1.66
CA VAL A 143 -6.12 -9.74 2.79
C VAL A 143 -4.67 -10.24 2.78
N GLY A 144 -3.88 -9.85 1.78
CA GLY A 144 -2.49 -10.30 1.61
C GLY A 144 -2.35 -11.24 0.40
N ASP A 145 -1.13 -11.51 -0.03
CA ASP A 145 -0.75 -12.54 -1.01
C ASP A 145 -1.53 -12.48 -2.34
N GLY A 146 -1.89 -11.27 -2.78
CA GLY A 146 -2.70 -11.08 -3.98
C GLY A 146 -4.17 -11.46 -3.83
N LEU A 147 -4.66 -11.67 -2.60
CA LEU A 147 -6.02 -12.08 -2.29
C LEU A 147 -6.85 -10.90 -1.76
N ILE A 148 -8.15 -10.98 -2.00
CA ILE A 148 -9.16 -10.06 -1.47
C ILE A 148 -10.30 -10.83 -0.82
N VAL A 149 -10.92 -10.24 0.20
CA VAL A 149 -12.24 -10.64 0.67
C VAL A 149 -13.27 -9.67 0.12
N ASN A 150 -14.36 -10.20 -0.44
CA ASN A 150 -15.42 -9.39 -1.02
C ASN A 150 -16.80 -10.07 -0.91
N ALA A 151 -17.85 -9.28 -0.90
CA ALA A 151 -19.20 -9.79 -1.13
C ALA A 151 -19.43 -9.84 -2.65
N ASN A 152 -19.60 -11.04 -3.16
CA ASN A 152 -19.67 -11.29 -4.61
C ASN A 152 -21.09 -11.65 -5.04
N GLN A 153 -21.63 -10.88 -5.99
CA GLN A 153 -22.98 -11.07 -6.48
C GLN A 153 -23.17 -12.38 -7.26
N MET A 154 -22.15 -12.83 -8.00
CA MET A 154 -22.22 -14.08 -8.75
C MET A 154 -22.28 -15.30 -7.84
N TYR A 155 -21.47 -15.30 -6.78
CA TYR A 155 -21.45 -16.37 -5.77
C TYR A 155 -22.56 -16.23 -4.72
N LYS A 156 -23.32 -15.11 -4.73
CA LYS A 156 -24.39 -14.80 -3.76
C LYS A 156 -23.92 -14.77 -2.30
N THR A 157 -22.62 -14.64 -2.05
CA THR A 157 -22.04 -14.72 -0.70
C THR A 157 -20.72 -13.95 -0.60
N THR A 158 -20.17 -13.88 0.60
CA THR A 158 -18.80 -13.42 0.87
C THR A 158 -17.81 -14.48 0.45
N VAL A 159 -16.77 -14.10 -0.29
CA VAL A 159 -15.73 -15.00 -0.79
C VAL A 159 -14.33 -14.39 -0.61
N ILE A 160 -13.31 -15.24 -0.62
CA ILE A 160 -11.92 -14.84 -0.88
C ILE A 160 -11.60 -15.20 -2.33
N GLN A 161 -11.02 -14.25 -3.06
CA GLN A 161 -10.64 -14.42 -4.46
C GLN A 161 -9.26 -13.82 -4.73
N PRO A 162 -8.49 -14.39 -5.67
CA PRO A 162 -7.26 -13.76 -6.13
C PRO A 162 -7.57 -12.53 -7.00
N LEU A 163 -6.71 -11.54 -6.95
CA LEU A 163 -6.79 -10.35 -7.82
C LEU A 163 -6.72 -10.71 -9.30
N SER A 164 -6.09 -11.84 -9.65
CA SER A 164 -6.02 -12.36 -11.03
C SER A 164 -7.37 -12.67 -11.65
N ASP A 165 -8.42 -12.92 -10.85
CA ASP A 165 -9.79 -13.11 -11.38
C ASP A 165 -10.33 -11.83 -12.02
N PHE A 166 -9.76 -10.68 -11.68
CA PHE A 166 -10.15 -9.35 -12.15
C PHE A 166 -9.20 -8.77 -13.21
N LYS A 167 -8.48 -9.62 -13.95
CA LYS A 167 -7.48 -9.22 -14.98
C LYS A 167 -8.01 -8.29 -16.08
N ASN A 168 -9.31 -8.31 -16.31
CA ASN A 168 -9.98 -7.45 -17.28
C ASN A 168 -10.42 -6.09 -16.71
N SER A 169 -10.24 -5.89 -15.41
CA SER A 169 -10.57 -4.65 -14.70
C SER A 169 -9.33 -3.78 -14.47
N GLN A 170 -9.56 -2.48 -14.39
CA GLN A 170 -8.60 -1.55 -13.83
C GLN A 170 -8.72 -1.61 -12.31
N ILE A 171 -7.61 -1.87 -11.60
CA ILE A 171 -7.57 -2.04 -10.16
C ILE A 171 -6.92 -0.82 -9.52
N ARG A 172 -7.50 -0.33 -8.42
CA ARG A 172 -6.90 0.70 -7.56
C ARG A 172 -6.88 0.23 -6.12
N PHE A 173 -5.74 0.41 -5.47
CA PHE A 173 -5.61 0.22 -4.02
C PHE A 173 -5.70 1.56 -3.30
N VAL A 174 -6.50 1.60 -2.25
CA VAL A 174 -6.77 2.82 -1.47
C VAL A 174 -6.51 2.56 0.01
N ARG A 175 -5.61 3.35 0.59
CA ARG A 175 -5.28 3.30 2.02
C ARG A 175 -5.98 4.40 2.78
N VAL A 176 -6.80 4.03 3.75
CA VAL A 176 -7.54 4.96 4.61
C VAL A 176 -6.81 5.16 5.94
N ILE A 177 -6.13 4.13 6.45
CA ILE A 177 -5.37 4.16 7.72
C ILE A 177 -3.87 4.15 7.37
N LYS A 178 -3.19 5.22 7.76
CA LYS A 178 -1.72 5.36 7.60
C LYS A 178 -0.97 4.46 8.55
#